data_9cf69ffd20576e282dd8274589a7922c
#
_entry.id   9cf69ffd20576e282dd8274589a7922c
#
_cell.length_a   1.000
_cell.length_b   1.000
_cell.length_c   1.000
_cell.angle_alpha   90.00
_cell.angle_beta   90.00
_cell.angle_gamma   90.00
#
_symmetry.space_group_name_H-M   'P 1'
#
loop_
_entity.id
_entity.type
_entity.pdbx_description
1 polymer ?
#
loop_
_entity_poly.entity_id
_entity_poly.type
_entity_poly.pdbx_seq_one_letter_code
_entity_poly.pdbx_strand_id
1 'polypeptide(L)'
;LAGCMASEAESASVIAAMRSENYLGDAVNGFVEGFSVGGNKAEVIYLAEDESGYGMPDEGYKIVSRLPYNSFIYPLAGGSNSGMYKATREEEFNMNLIAGMDVDCSNYSTRVPFSVIFNIREVVHSLLDEWINGNELQAHYSFDLSDDDIVYIAFCESFFDNLIAWGDYYSDPDYWTKMCDRYKAKAIEKEESYYESR
;
A
#
# COMPACT_ATOMS: atom_id res chain seq x y z
N LEU A 1 8.47 1.94 -2.19
CA LEU A 1 8.47 0.59 -2.82
C LEU A 1 7.15 0.32 -3.56
N ALA A 2 5.98 0.39 -2.89
CA ALA A 2 4.67 0.06 -3.50
C ALA A 2 4.39 0.83 -4.81
N GLY A 3 4.73 2.12 -4.86
CA GLY A 3 4.61 2.93 -6.08
C GLY A 3 5.49 2.41 -7.22
N CYS A 4 6.73 2.01 -6.92
CA CYS A 4 7.62 1.41 -7.92
C CYS A 4 7.06 0.10 -8.47
N MET A 5 6.48 -0.74 -7.61
CA MET A 5 5.86 -2.00 -8.01
C MET A 5 4.67 -1.77 -8.95
N ALA A 6 3.91 -0.70 -8.74
CA ALA A 6 2.77 -0.31 -9.57
C ALA A 6 3.15 0.50 -10.82
N SER A 7 4.43 0.84 -11.02
CA SER A 7 4.88 1.89 -11.97
C SER A 7 4.64 1.59 -13.45
N GLU A 8 4.32 0.34 -13.80
CA GLU A 8 3.95 -0.04 -15.17
C GLU A 8 2.45 0.04 -15.45
N ALA A 9 1.62 0.35 -14.43
CA ALA A 9 0.21 0.65 -14.66
C ALA A 9 0.05 1.95 -15.46
N GLU A 10 -0.95 1.99 -16.35
CA GLU A 10 -1.23 3.18 -17.15
C GLU A 10 -1.65 4.38 -16.29
N SER A 11 -2.34 4.10 -15.19
CA SER A 11 -2.79 5.11 -14.23
C SER A 11 -2.77 4.56 -12.81
N ALA A 12 -2.55 5.45 -11.85
CA ALA A 12 -2.70 5.12 -10.43
C ALA A 12 -3.36 6.25 -9.66
N SER A 13 -4.06 5.89 -8.59
CA SER A 13 -4.67 6.84 -7.67
C SER A 13 -4.30 6.51 -6.24
N VAL A 14 -3.79 7.48 -5.51
CA VAL A 14 -3.67 7.44 -4.05
C VAL A 14 -4.95 8.02 -3.47
N ILE A 15 -5.69 7.23 -2.70
CA ILE A 15 -6.92 7.69 -2.04
C ILE A 15 -6.64 7.74 -0.54
N ALA A 16 -6.44 8.94 -0.01
CA ALA A 16 -6.09 9.18 1.37
C ALA A 16 -7.28 9.77 2.16
N ALA A 17 -7.32 9.50 3.47
CA ALA A 17 -8.40 9.97 4.32
C ALA A 17 -8.47 11.50 4.35
N MET A 18 -7.34 12.16 4.62
CA MET A 18 -7.26 13.60 4.79
C MET A 18 -5.88 14.15 4.42
N ARG A 19 -5.81 15.45 4.19
CA ARG A 19 -4.58 16.14 3.77
C ARG A 19 -3.66 16.53 4.92
N SER A 20 -4.21 16.78 6.09
CA SER A 20 -3.51 17.45 7.20
C SER A 20 -2.60 16.56 8.05
N GLU A 21 -2.63 15.25 7.82
CA GLU A 21 -1.80 14.27 8.55
C GLU A 21 -0.41 14.13 7.90
N ASN A 22 0.65 14.44 8.65
CA ASN A 22 2.02 14.42 8.15
C ASN A 22 2.44 13.03 7.65
N TYR A 23 2.12 11.95 8.40
CA TYR A 23 2.47 10.58 8.01
C TYR A 23 1.74 10.11 6.75
N LEU A 24 0.48 10.54 6.55
CA LEU A 24 -0.22 10.30 5.29
C LEU A 24 0.47 11.02 4.14
N GLY A 25 0.93 12.25 4.37
CA GLY A 25 1.68 13.02 3.38
C GLY A 25 2.96 12.31 2.95
N ASP A 26 3.70 11.73 3.88
CA ASP A 26 4.92 10.98 3.58
C ASP A 26 4.59 9.69 2.79
N ALA A 27 3.55 8.95 3.16
CA ALA A 27 3.11 7.76 2.43
C ALA A 27 2.58 8.09 1.01
N VAL A 28 1.81 9.18 0.87
CA VAL A 28 1.34 9.70 -0.43
C VAL A 28 2.53 10.05 -1.32
N ASN A 29 3.47 10.85 -0.80
CA ASN A 29 4.63 11.29 -1.56
C ASN A 29 5.52 10.11 -1.97
N GLY A 30 5.75 9.16 -1.07
CA GLY A 30 6.53 7.96 -1.34
C GLY A 30 5.91 7.09 -2.44
N PHE A 31 4.58 6.93 -2.44
CA PHE A 31 3.90 6.22 -3.53
C PHE A 31 3.99 6.97 -4.86
N VAL A 32 3.64 8.27 -4.87
CA VAL A 32 3.66 9.12 -6.09
C VAL A 32 5.04 9.14 -6.74
N GLU A 33 6.08 9.29 -5.92
CA GLU A 33 7.44 9.29 -6.40
C GLU A 33 7.86 7.92 -6.95
N GLY A 34 7.55 6.84 -6.22
CA GLY A 34 7.79 5.48 -6.69
C GLY A 34 7.07 5.17 -8.01
N PHE A 35 5.81 5.57 -8.14
CA PHE A 35 5.04 5.38 -9.36
C PHE A 35 5.64 6.14 -10.57
N SER A 36 6.21 7.31 -10.31
CA SER A 36 6.82 8.15 -11.35
C SER A 36 8.02 7.53 -12.06
N VAL A 37 8.62 6.46 -11.51
CA VAL A 37 9.75 5.77 -12.16
C VAL A 37 9.35 5.11 -13.48
N GLY A 38 8.05 4.81 -13.68
CA GLY A 38 7.48 4.34 -14.95
C GLY A 38 7.19 5.46 -15.95
N GLY A 39 7.44 6.72 -15.59
CA GLY A 39 7.18 7.88 -16.46
C GLY A 39 5.76 8.45 -16.33
N ASN A 40 4.87 7.81 -15.56
CA ASN A 40 3.49 8.23 -15.33
C ASN A 40 3.36 9.01 -14.02
N LYS A 41 2.19 9.64 -13.81
CA LYS A 41 1.87 10.36 -12.57
C LYS A 41 0.66 9.73 -11.91
N ALA A 42 0.75 9.50 -10.60
CA ALA A 42 -0.40 9.12 -9.80
C ALA A 42 -1.28 10.35 -9.46
N GLU A 43 -2.59 10.16 -9.47
CA GLU A 43 -3.54 11.12 -8.95
C GLU A 43 -3.64 10.98 -7.43
N VAL A 44 -3.79 12.10 -6.72
CA VAL A 44 -3.99 12.09 -5.25
C VAL A 44 -5.38 12.63 -4.95
N ILE A 45 -6.19 11.81 -4.30
CA ILE A 45 -7.57 12.11 -3.92
C ILE A 45 -7.68 12.05 -2.40
N TYR A 46 -8.22 13.08 -1.78
CA TYR A 46 -8.52 13.11 -0.35
C TYR A 46 -10.03 12.98 -0.13
N LEU A 47 -10.42 12.10 0.82
CA LEU A 47 -11.84 11.85 1.11
C LEU A 47 -12.47 13.02 1.87
N ALA A 48 -11.70 13.64 2.76
CA ALA A 48 -12.15 14.79 3.55
C ALA A 48 -10.98 15.74 3.86
N GLU A 49 -11.31 16.87 4.48
CA GLU A 49 -10.31 17.82 5.02
C GLU A 49 -9.91 17.48 6.47
N ASP A 50 -10.61 16.56 7.12
CA ASP A 50 -10.46 16.17 8.51
C ASP A 50 -10.53 14.64 8.71
N GLU A 51 -10.46 14.18 9.96
CA GLU A 51 -10.48 12.75 10.34
C GLU A 51 -11.75 11.99 9.89
N SER A 52 -12.81 12.68 9.48
CA SER A 52 -14.02 12.02 8.96
C SER A 52 -13.71 11.15 7.73
N GLY A 53 -12.65 11.47 7.00
CA GLY A 53 -12.18 10.69 5.85
C GLY A 53 -11.85 9.23 6.15
N TYR A 54 -11.55 8.89 7.42
CA TYR A 54 -11.34 7.50 7.84
C TYR A 54 -12.63 6.68 7.96
N GLY A 55 -13.79 7.32 8.00
CA GLY A 55 -15.11 6.72 8.18
C GLY A 55 -16.04 6.86 6.98
N MET A 56 -15.55 7.01 5.76
CA MET A 56 -16.35 7.27 4.54
C MET A 56 -16.29 6.12 3.51
N PRO A 57 -16.65 4.88 3.86
CA PRO A 57 -16.53 3.75 2.94
C PRO A 57 -17.39 3.91 1.67
N ASP A 58 -18.57 4.53 1.78
CA ASP A 58 -19.44 4.78 0.61
C ASP A 58 -18.79 5.76 -0.37
N GLU A 59 -18.05 6.74 0.12
CA GLU A 59 -17.33 7.68 -0.74
C GLU A 59 -16.13 7.02 -1.39
N GLY A 60 -15.35 6.23 -0.62
CA GLY A 60 -14.28 5.40 -1.17
C GLY A 60 -14.77 4.49 -2.30
N TYR A 61 -15.93 3.84 -2.10
CA TYR A 61 -16.58 3.03 -3.13
C TYR A 61 -16.90 3.84 -4.40
N LYS A 62 -17.56 4.99 -4.26
CA LYS A 62 -17.95 5.86 -5.39
C LYS A 62 -16.74 6.37 -6.18
N ILE A 63 -15.65 6.71 -5.49
CA ILE A 63 -14.43 7.18 -6.14
C ILE A 63 -13.86 6.06 -7.00
N VAL A 64 -13.62 4.88 -6.42
CA VAL A 64 -13.05 3.73 -7.13
C VAL A 64 -13.91 3.33 -8.33
N SER A 65 -15.24 3.38 -8.20
CA SER A 65 -16.18 3.07 -9.28
C SER A 65 -16.10 4.02 -10.49
N ARG A 66 -15.44 5.17 -10.35
CA ARG A 66 -15.29 6.18 -11.40
C ARG A 66 -13.88 6.29 -11.96
N LEU A 67 -12.91 5.56 -11.37
CA LEU A 67 -11.55 5.56 -11.87
C LEU A 67 -11.47 4.93 -13.27
N PRO A 68 -10.48 5.32 -14.06
CA PRO A 68 -10.22 4.69 -15.34
C PRO A 68 -10.03 3.16 -15.19
N TYR A 69 -10.34 2.45 -16.24
CA TYR A 69 -10.09 1.01 -16.35
C TYR A 69 -8.58 0.71 -16.20
N ASN A 70 -8.22 -0.40 -15.57
CA ASN A 70 -6.82 -0.80 -15.29
C ASN A 70 -6.02 0.18 -14.42
N SER A 71 -6.68 0.96 -13.57
CA SER A 71 -5.99 1.81 -12.59
C SER A 71 -5.44 0.98 -11.43
N PHE A 72 -4.29 1.40 -10.90
CA PHE A 72 -3.78 0.90 -9.64
C PHE A 72 -4.19 1.85 -8.49
N ILE A 73 -4.72 1.30 -7.40
CA ILE A 73 -5.22 2.06 -6.26
C ILE A 73 -4.31 1.83 -5.05
N TYR A 74 -3.86 2.93 -4.44
CA TYR A 74 -3.15 2.90 -3.17
C TYR A 74 -4.03 3.51 -2.07
N PRO A 75 -4.67 2.68 -1.21
CA PRO A 75 -5.69 3.13 -0.28
C PRO A 75 -5.06 3.52 1.07
N LEU A 76 -5.10 4.80 1.43
CA LEU A 76 -4.58 5.36 2.68
C LEU A 76 -5.69 6.00 3.52
N ALA A 77 -6.80 5.29 3.74
CA ALA A 77 -7.98 5.87 4.37
C ALA A 77 -8.63 4.99 5.45
N GLY A 78 -7.87 4.08 6.06
CA GLY A 78 -8.31 3.29 7.21
C GLY A 78 -9.63 2.57 6.96
N GLY A 79 -10.68 2.85 7.76
CA GLY A 79 -11.99 2.22 7.64
C GLY A 79 -12.67 2.45 6.28
N SER A 80 -12.37 3.55 5.60
CA SER A 80 -12.88 3.86 4.26
C SER A 80 -12.35 2.92 3.17
N ASN A 81 -11.22 2.26 3.40
CA ASN A 81 -10.65 1.27 2.48
C ASN A 81 -11.60 0.12 2.21
N SER A 82 -12.48 -0.22 3.16
CA SER A 82 -13.48 -1.30 3.00
C SER A 82 -14.42 -1.05 1.81
N GLY A 83 -14.81 0.19 1.55
CA GLY A 83 -15.59 0.58 0.38
C GLY A 83 -14.79 0.46 -0.92
N MET A 84 -13.51 0.81 -0.89
CA MET A 84 -12.61 0.70 -2.05
C MET A 84 -12.40 -0.77 -2.43
N TYR A 85 -12.12 -1.65 -1.46
CA TYR A 85 -12.03 -3.10 -1.71
C TYR A 85 -13.34 -3.68 -2.24
N LYS A 86 -14.49 -3.21 -1.73
CA LYS A 86 -15.79 -3.63 -2.24
C LYS A 86 -15.96 -3.26 -3.71
N ALA A 87 -15.62 -2.03 -4.09
CA ALA A 87 -15.73 -1.56 -5.49
C ALA A 87 -14.85 -2.40 -6.43
N THR A 88 -13.62 -2.74 -6.04
CA THR A 88 -12.73 -3.56 -6.87
C THR A 88 -13.19 -5.02 -7.04
N ARG A 89 -14.08 -5.53 -6.17
CA ARG A 89 -14.66 -6.87 -6.31
C ARG A 89 -15.82 -6.92 -7.31
N GLU A 90 -16.48 -5.80 -7.55
CA GLU A 90 -17.67 -5.76 -8.40
C GLU A 90 -17.26 -5.70 -9.88
N GLU A 91 -17.75 -6.65 -10.67
CA GLU A 91 -17.34 -6.84 -12.07
C GLU A 91 -17.56 -5.61 -12.96
N GLU A 92 -18.54 -4.77 -12.61
CA GLU A 92 -18.89 -3.56 -13.37
C GLU A 92 -17.79 -2.49 -13.37
N PHE A 93 -16.91 -2.49 -12.35
CA PHE A 93 -15.87 -1.46 -12.17
C PHE A 93 -14.45 -1.94 -12.50
N ASN A 94 -14.34 -2.93 -13.15
CA ASN A 94 -13.37 -3.82 -13.66
C ASN A 94 -11.92 -3.45 -13.83
N MET A 95 -11.08 -4.42 -13.51
CA MET A 95 -9.64 -4.53 -13.77
C MET A 95 -8.79 -3.56 -12.95
N ASN A 96 -9.39 -2.76 -12.06
CA ASN A 96 -8.62 -1.93 -11.14
C ASN A 96 -7.98 -2.82 -10.06
N LEU A 97 -6.68 -2.69 -9.88
CA LEU A 97 -5.92 -3.33 -8.82
C LEU A 97 -5.85 -2.42 -7.61
N ILE A 98 -5.77 -3.00 -6.42
CA ILE A 98 -5.70 -2.23 -5.18
C ILE A 98 -4.66 -2.86 -4.25
N ALA A 99 -3.76 -2.06 -3.68
CA ALA A 99 -2.84 -2.55 -2.66
C ALA A 99 -3.58 -2.84 -1.34
N GLY A 100 -3.12 -3.86 -0.62
CA GLY A 100 -3.47 -4.04 0.78
C GLY A 100 -2.68 -3.10 1.68
N MET A 101 -3.25 -2.69 2.82
CA MET A 101 -2.59 -1.79 3.78
C MET A 101 -2.65 -2.36 5.19
N ASP A 102 -1.52 -2.23 5.90
CA ASP A 102 -1.31 -2.58 7.31
C ASP A 102 -1.37 -4.07 7.64
N VAL A 103 -2.24 -4.83 6.97
CA VAL A 103 -2.43 -6.27 7.14
C VAL A 103 -2.60 -6.94 5.78
N ASP A 104 -2.54 -8.27 5.76
CA ASP A 104 -2.90 -9.03 4.56
C ASP A 104 -4.38 -8.81 4.21
N CYS A 105 -4.60 -8.12 3.09
CA CYS A 105 -5.91 -7.77 2.57
C CYS A 105 -6.43 -8.72 1.47
N SER A 106 -5.78 -9.87 1.27
CA SER A 106 -6.15 -10.87 0.25
C SER A 106 -7.62 -11.32 0.31
N ASN A 107 -8.18 -11.35 1.52
CA ASN A 107 -9.57 -11.73 1.76
C ASN A 107 -10.60 -10.63 1.45
N TYR A 108 -10.15 -9.38 1.26
CA TYR A 108 -11.08 -8.27 1.01
C TYR A 108 -11.41 -8.09 -0.47
N SER A 109 -10.45 -8.43 -1.35
CA SER A 109 -10.68 -8.38 -2.80
C SER A 109 -9.70 -9.31 -3.53
N THR A 110 -10.16 -10.02 -4.54
CA THR A 110 -9.32 -10.80 -5.47
C THR A 110 -8.45 -9.93 -6.38
N ARG A 111 -8.55 -8.59 -6.23
CA ARG A 111 -7.78 -7.59 -6.98
C ARG A 111 -6.59 -7.05 -6.20
N VAL A 112 -6.24 -7.68 -5.08
CA VAL A 112 -5.09 -7.29 -4.26
C VAL A 112 -3.88 -8.14 -4.67
N PRO A 113 -2.92 -7.61 -5.44
CA PRO A 113 -1.70 -8.35 -5.82
C PRO A 113 -0.72 -8.47 -4.66
N PHE A 114 -0.67 -7.47 -3.80
CA PHE A 114 0.18 -7.43 -2.61
C PHE A 114 -0.41 -6.52 -1.54
N SER A 115 0.04 -6.74 -0.30
CA SER A 115 -0.25 -5.87 0.84
C SER A 115 1.05 -5.28 1.39
N VAL A 116 1.02 -4.01 1.74
CA VAL A 116 2.06 -3.35 2.54
C VAL A 116 1.77 -3.65 3.99
N ILE A 117 2.61 -4.43 4.64
CA ILE A 117 2.42 -4.89 6.01
C ILE A 117 3.25 -4.02 6.95
N PHE A 118 2.60 -3.58 8.04
CA PHE A 118 3.26 -3.10 9.24
C PHE A 118 2.89 -4.00 10.41
N ASN A 119 3.81 -4.90 10.77
CA ASN A 119 3.59 -5.96 11.74
C ASN A 119 3.73 -5.46 13.18
N ILE A 120 2.73 -4.70 13.65
CA ILE A 120 2.68 -4.17 15.02
C ILE A 120 2.81 -5.29 16.07
N ARG A 121 2.34 -6.51 15.78
CA ARG A 121 2.47 -7.64 16.70
C ARG A 121 3.95 -7.93 17.00
N GLU A 122 4.78 -7.98 15.96
CA GLU A 122 6.21 -8.26 16.10
C GLU A 122 6.93 -7.15 16.87
N VAL A 123 6.58 -5.89 16.59
CA VAL A 123 7.06 -4.73 17.38
C VAL A 123 6.75 -4.92 18.88
N VAL A 124 5.50 -5.23 19.21
CA VAL A 124 5.08 -5.41 20.61
C VAL A 124 5.78 -6.60 21.25
N HIS A 125 5.93 -7.72 20.53
CA HIS A 125 6.64 -8.91 21.05
C HIS A 125 8.10 -8.58 21.32
N SER A 126 8.81 -7.94 20.40
CA SER A 126 10.20 -7.57 20.56
C SER A 126 10.42 -6.65 21.76
N LEU A 127 9.57 -5.62 21.92
CA LEU A 127 9.65 -4.71 23.06
C LEU A 127 9.34 -5.36 24.39
N LEU A 128 8.37 -6.28 24.44
CA LEU A 128 8.06 -7.06 25.63
C LEU A 128 9.22 -8.00 26.03
N ASP A 129 9.85 -8.65 25.05
CA ASP A 129 10.99 -9.51 25.29
C ASP A 129 12.20 -8.71 25.82
N GLU A 130 12.49 -7.53 25.27
CA GLU A 130 13.50 -6.64 25.82
C GLU A 130 13.20 -6.29 27.29
N TRP A 131 11.97 -5.88 27.59
CA TRP A 131 11.58 -5.50 28.93
C TRP A 131 11.64 -6.68 29.93
N ILE A 132 11.15 -7.86 29.55
CA ILE A 132 11.18 -9.05 30.39
C ILE A 132 12.63 -9.49 30.71
N ASN A 133 13.54 -9.34 29.75
CA ASN A 133 14.95 -9.63 29.91
C ASN A 133 15.72 -8.57 30.72
N GLY A 134 15.03 -7.53 31.21
CA GLY A 134 15.60 -6.47 32.05
C GLY A 134 16.36 -5.40 31.27
N ASN A 135 16.16 -5.34 29.96
CA ASN A 135 16.70 -4.26 29.13
C ASN A 135 15.87 -3.00 29.35
N GLU A 136 16.55 -1.84 29.32
CA GLU A 136 15.89 -0.54 29.37
C GLU A 136 15.31 -0.22 27.99
N LEU A 137 14.00 0.03 27.93
CA LEU A 137 13.34 0.40 26.69
C LEU A 137 13.74 1.82 26.29
N GLN A 138 13.94 2.03 24.99
CA GLN A 138 14.18 3.34 24.42
C GLN A 138 12.90 4.19 24.46
N ALA A 139 13.05 5.51 24.51
CA ALA A 139 11.91 6.42 24.45
C ALA A 139 11.29 6.49 23.04
N HIS A 140 12.00 6.04 22.04
CA HIS A 140 11.58 6.09 20.63
C HIS A 140 12.19 4.92 19.84
N TYR A 141 11.39 4.29 18.98
CA TYR A 141 11.83 3.28 18.05
C TYR A 141 11.39 3.69 16.64
N SER A 142 12.19 3.41 15.66
CA SER A 142 11.89 3.60 14.25
C SER A 142 12.06 2.27 13.52
N PHE A 143 11.12 1.95 12.65
CA PHE A 143 11.15 0.75 11.83
C PHE A 143 10.93 1.15 10.37
N ASP A 144 11.66 0.53 9.47
CA ASP A 144 11.63 0.82 8.04
C ASP A 144 11.70 -0.47 7.19
N LEU A 145 11.86 -0.32 5.88
CA LEU A 145 11.91 -1.45 4.94
C LEU A 145 13.13 -2.38 5.12
N SER A 146 14.11 -2.02 5.95
CA SER A 146 15.23 -2.91 6.32
C SER A 146 14.86 -3.88 7.45
N ASP A 147 13.78 -3.59 8.19
CA ASP A 147 13.22 -4.42 9.25
C ASP A 147 12.23 -5.43 8.66
N ASP A 148 12.72 -6.43 7.94
CA ASP A 148 11.95 -7.37 7.11
C ASP A 148 10.81 -8.12 7.82
N ASP A 149 10.88 -8.28 9.14
CA ASP A 149 9.83 -8.91 9.96
C ASP A 149 8.75 -7.91 10.39
N ILE A 150 9.02 -6.61 10.26
CA ILE A 150 8.14 -5.53 10.73
C ILE A 150 7.50 -4.79 9.57
N VAL A 151 8.29 -4.35 8.58
CA VAL A 151 7.80 -3.63 7.41
C VAL A 151 8.13 -4.42 6.14
N TYR A 152 7.12 -4.99 5.49
CA TYR A 152 7.35 -5.83 4.32
C TYR A 152 6.18 -5.85 3.34
N ILE A 153 6.42 -6.43 2.17
CA ILE A 153 5.39 -6.72 1.16
C ILE A 153 4.96 -8.18 1.29
N ALA A 154 3.67 -8.40 1.53
CA ALA A 154 3.06 -9.72 1.45
C ALA A 154 2.35 -9.88 0.10
N PHE A 155 2.74 -10.90 -0.66
CA PHE A 155 2.09 -11.23 -1.93
C PHE A 155 0.83 -12.05 -1.70
N CYS A 156 -0.21 -11.80 -2.49
CA CYS A 156 -1.50 -12.42 -2.35
C CYS A 156 -1.63 -13.65 -3.27
N GLU A 157 -1.54 -14.87 -2.71
CA GLU A 157 -1.66 -16.11 -3.49
C GLU A 157 -3.01 -16.20 -4.23
N SER A 158 -4.11 -15.80 -3.58
CA SER A 158 -5.44 -15.86 -4.21
C SER A 158 -5.59 -14.93 -5.42
N PHE A 159 -4.81 -13.84 -5.48
CA PHE A 159 -4.73 -13.01 -6.68
C PHE A 159 -4.10 -13.80 -7.83
N PHE A 160 -2.99 -14.47 -7.59
CA PHE A 160 -2.28 -15.24 -8.61
C PHE A 160 -3.07 -16.47 -9.08
N ASP A 161 -3.80 -17.15 -8.21
CA ASP A 161 -4.65 -18.29 -8.57
C ASP A 161 -5.79 -17.90 -9.52
N ASN A 162 -6.27 -16.65 -9.44
CA ASN A 162 -7.35 -16.14 -10.28
C ASN A 162 -6.87 -15.52 -11.60
N LEU A 163 -5.58 -15.29 -11.78
CA LEU A 163 -5.01 -14.63 -12.96
C LEU A 163 -5.15 -15.41 -14.26
N ILE A 164 -5.27 -16.74 -14.21
CA ILE A 164 -5.47 -17.58 -15.38
C ILE A 164 -6.70 -17.15 -16.22
N ALA A 165 -7.64 -16.43 -15.59
CA ALA A 165 -8.84 -15.89 -16.24
C ALA A 165 -8.62 -14.53 -16.94
N TRP A 166 -7.51 -13.83 -16.71
CA TRP A 166 -7.40 -12.39 -17.01
C TRP A 166 -6.51 -12.05 -18.21
N GLY A 167 -5.64 -12.97 -18.64
CA GLY A 167 -4.89 -12.89 -19.91
C GLY A 167 -3.95 -11.68 -20.10
N ASP A 168 -3.75 -10.85 -19.06
CA ASP A 168 -3.04 -9.58 -19.12
C ASP A 168 -1.64 -9.61 -18.53
N TYR A 169 -0.85 -8.56 -18.82
CA TYR A 169 0.53 -8.33 -18.42
C TYR A 169 0.80 -8.52 -16.92
N TYR A 170 -0.17 -8.20 -16.07
CA TYR A 170 -0.10 -8.42 -14.62
C TYR A 170 -0.35 -9.87 -14.18
N SER A 171 -0.63 -10.77 -15.12
CA SER A 171 -0.88 -12.19 -14.86
C SER A 171 0.39 -13.02 -14.68
N ASP A 172 1.58 -12.43 -14.86
CA ASP A 172 2.84 -13.11 -14.51
C ASP A 172 3.00 -13.07 -12.98
N PRO A 173 2.91 -14.21 -12.26
CA PRO A 173 3.11 -14.25 -10.81
C PRO A 173 4.47 -13.69 -10.40
N ASP A 174 5.47 -13.87 -11.25
CA ASP A 174 6.82 -13.39 -11.01
C ASP A 174 6.97 -11.87 -11.19
N TYR A 175 6.01 -11.20 -11.86
CA TYR A 175 6.09 -9.75 -12.11
C TYR A 175 6.26 -8.96 -10.81
N TRP A 176 5.36 -9.17 -9.88
CA TRP A 176 5.34 -8.42 -8.62
C TRP A 176 6.57 -8.70 -7.76
N THR A 177 7.02 -9.95 -7.69
CA THR A 177 8.24 -10.34 -7.00
C THR A 177 9.47 -9.70 -7.64
N LYS A 178 9.58 -9.76 -8.96
CA LYS A 178 10.68 -9.10 -9.71
C LYS A 178 10.72 -7.59 -9.50
N MET A 179 9.54 -6.94 -9.46
CA MET A 179 9.47 -5.49 -9.20
C MET A 179 9.85 -5.16 -7.76
N CYS A 180 9.41 -5.96 -6.79
CA CYS A 180 9.81 -5.81 -5.40
C CYS A 180 11.34 -5.93 -5.27
N ASP A 181 11.95 -7.01 -5.75
CA ASP A 181 13.39 -7.26 -5.67
C ASP A 181 14.20 -6.15 -6.36
N ARG A 182 13.71 -5.70 -7.51
CA ARG A 182 14.38 -4.63 -8.29
C ARG A 182 14.45 -3.30 -7.57
N TYR A 183 13.40 -2.96 -6.82
CA TYR A 183 13.27 -1.61 -6.25
C TYR A 183 13.48 -1.56 -4.73
N LYS A 184 13.46 -2.68 -4.02
CA LYS A 184 13.58 -2.71 -2.55
C LYS A 184 14.83 -1.99 -2.06
N ALA A 185 16.01 -2.34 -2.57
CA ALA A 185 17.26 -1.73 -2.14
C ALA A 185 17.28 -0.20 -2.36
N LYS A 186 16.72 0.27 -3.49
CA LYS A 186 16.63 1.70 -3.78
C LYS A 186 15.61 2.41 -2.89
N ALA A 187 14.53 1.73 -2.51
CA ALA A 187 13.52 2.28 -1.62
C ALA A 187 14.09 2.46 -0.22
N ILE A 188 14.87 1.49 0.28
CA ILE A 188 15.58 1.57 1.57
C ILE A 188 16.56 2.75 1.55
N GLU A 189 17.46 2.82 0.56
CA GLU A 189 18.44 3.93 0.43
C GLU A 189 17.75 5.30 0.43
N LYS A 190 16.60 5.40 -0.23
CA LYS A 190 15.87 6.64 -0.30
C LYS A 190 15.17 6.98 1.01
N GLU A 191 14.63 6.02 1.73
CA GLU A 191 14.03 6.18 3.04
C GLU A 191 15.08 6.66 4.05
N GLU A 192 16.24 6.03 4.11
CA GLU A 192 17.37 6.45 4.94
C GLU A 192 17.77 7.91 4.66
N SER A 193 17.96 8.26 3.39
CA SER A 193 18.33 9.62 2.99
C SER A 193 17.29 10.69 3.36
N TYR A 194 16.02 10.31 3.36
CA TYR A 194 14.91 11.19 3.74
C TYR A 194 14.94 11.49 5.25
N TYR A 195 15.17 10.48 6.09
CA TYR A 195 15.26 10.67 7.54
C TYR A 195 16.53 11.41 7.97
N GLU A 196 17.66 11.20 7.32
CA GLU A 196 18.89 11.94 7.58
C GLU A 196 18.78 13.45 7.26
N SER A 197 17.86 13.84 6.40
CA SER A 197 17.64 15.22 5.96
C SER A 197 16.70 16.03 6.84
N ARG A 198 16.07 15.42 7.84
CA ARG A 198 15.14 16.04 8.79
C ARG A 198 15.73 16.19 10.18
#